data_daa1a86a253a70912be4c43f11ecb22f
#
_entry.id   daa1a86a253a70912be4c43f11ecb22f
#
_cell.length_a   1.000
_cell.length_b   1.000
_cell.length_c   1.000
_cell.angle_alpha   90.00
_cell.angle_beta   90.00
_cell.angle_gamma   90.00
#
_symmetry.space_group_name_H-M   'P 1'
#
loop_
_entity.id
_entity.type
_entity.pdbx_description
1 polymer ?
#
loop_
_entity_poly.entity_id
_entity_poly.type
_entity_poly.pdbx_seq_one_letter_code
_entity_poly.pdbx_strand_id
1 'polypeptide(L)'
;QRGDIVMFYQKDENETMVKRVIGLPGETVSFVGGKVYINGEPLDESAYLDDTVETDCGEEDKTFTVPEGSYFMLGDNREISLDARYWKHTYITTDDMKSKEILIIPLHMLPWF
;
A
#
# COMPACT_ATOMS: atom_id res chain seq x y z
N GLN A 1 4.26 11.20 -2.19
CA GLN A 1 4.68 10.65 -3.49
C GLN A 1 4.52 9.15 -3.52
N ARG A 2 4.15 8.64 -4.68
CA ARG A 2 4.12 7.19 -4.87
C ARG A 2 5.48 6.58 -4.56
N GLY A 3 5.47 5.48 -3.81
CA GLY A 3 6.68 4.79 -3.41
C GLY A 3 7.27 5.23 -2.08
N ASP A 4 6.79 6.33 -1.52
CA ASP A 4 7.26 6.76 -0.20
C ASP A 4 6.80 5.80 0.88
N ILE A 5 7.63 5.62 1.88
CA ILE A 5 7.29 4.84 3.08
C ILE A 5 6.81 5.84 4.13
N VAL A 6 5.59 5.63 4.62
CA VAL A 6 4.92 6.59 5.50
C VAL A 6 4.42 5.91 6.76
N MET A 7 4.52 6.62 7.86
CA MET A 7 3.95 6.25 9.14
C MET A 7 2.58 6.90 9.29
N PHE A 8 1.57 6.12 9.66
CA PHE A 8 0.20 6.61 9.79
C PHE A 8 -0.56 5.81 10.84
N TYR A 9 -1.67 6.39 11.30
CA TYR A 9 -2.57 5.70 12.23
C TYR A 9 -3.62 4.93 11.43
N GLN A 10 -3.79 3.65 11.74
CA GLN A 10 -4.80 2.78 11.13
C GLN A 10 -5.93 2.51 12.13
N LYS A 11 -7.13 2.98 11.78
CA LYS A 11 -8.28 2.96 12.69
C LYS A 11 -8.78 1.55 13.01
N ASP A 12 -8.79 0.65 12.04
CA ASP A 12 -9.29 -0.71 12.23
C ASP A 12 -8.43 -1.50 13.19
N GLU A 13 -7.13 -1.32 13.09
CA GLU A 13 -6.17 -2.02 13.93
C GLU A 13 -5.82 -1.23 15.20
N ASN A 14 -6.27 0.02 15.27
CA ASN A 14 -6.01 0.92 16.40
C ASN A 14 -4.53 1.00 16.73
N GLU A 15 -3.70 1.15 15.70
CA GLU A 15 -2.26 1.26 15.89
C GLU A 15 -1.60 2.06 14.78
N THR A 16 -0.39 2.53 15.07
CA THR A 16 0.44 3.21 14.10
C THR A 16 1.15 2.17 13.24
N MET A 17 1.08 2.34 11.94
CA MET A 17 1.67 1.43 10.96
C MET A 17 2.63 2.14 10.03
N VAL A 18 3.48 1.35 9.39
CA VAL A 18 4.44 1.81 8.38
C VAL A 18 4.18 1.00 7.11
N LYS A 19 3.83 1.69 6.04
CA LYS A 19 3.56 1.05 4.74
C LYS A 19 4.05 1.96 3.62
N ARG A 20 4.03 1.42 2.39
CA ARG A 20 4.44 2.17 1.20
C ARG A 20 3.23 2.73 0.47
N VAL A 21 3.32 3.98 0.03
CA VAL A 21 2.26 4.62 -0.78
C VAL A 21 2.27 4.00 -2.17
N ILE A 22 1.15 3.39 -2.55
CA ILE A 22 0.99 2.77 -3.87
C ILE A 22 -0.03 3.53 -4.72
N GLY A 23 -1.19 3.88 -4.17
CA GLY A 23 -2.21 4.63 -4.89
C GLY A 23 -2.28 6.06 -4.41
N LEU A 24 -2.34 7.00 -5.34
CA LEU A 24 -2.48 8.44 -5.08
C LEU A 24 -3.95 8.86 -5.23
N PRO A 25 -4.32 10.03 -4.67
CA PRO A 25 -5.71 10.51 -4.77
C PRO A 25 -6.22 10.51 -6.22
N GLY A 26 -7.43 10.00 -6.42
CA GLY A 26 -8.08 9.96 -7.72
C GLY A 26 -7.68 8.78 -8.60
N GLU A 27 -6.72 7.98 -8.18
CA GLU A 27 -6.26 6.85 -8.98
C GLU A 27 -7.09 5.59 -8.74
N THR A 28 -7.07 4.70 -9.72
CA THR A 28 -7.64 3.37 -9.60
C THR A 28 -6.50 2.37 -9.43
N VAL A 29 -6.57 1.57 -8.36
CA VAL A 29 -5.60 0.52 -8.08
C VAL A 29 -6.29 -0.82 -8.33
N SER A 30 -5.73 -1.64 -9.20
CA SER A 30 -6.27 -2.97 -9.47
C SER A 30 -5.18 -4.02 -9.37
N PHE A 31 -5.62 -5.26 -9.14
CA PHE A 31 -4.74 -6.40 -8.95
C PHE A 31 -5.10 -7.45 -9.97
N VAL A 32 -4.21 -7.71 -10.91
CA VAL A 32 -4.46 -8.64 -12.00
C VAL A 32 -3.28 -9.58 -12.12
N GLY A 33 -3.53 -10.88 -12.01
CA GLY A 33 -2.49 -11.89 -12.17
C GLY A 33 -1.33 -11.74 -11.19
N GLY A 34 -1.61 -11.28 -9.96
CA GLY A 34 -0.58 -11.08 -8.94
C GLY A 34 0.23 -9.81 -9.07
N LYS A 35 -0.18 -8.90 -9.97
CA LYS A 35 0.52 -7.63 -10.19
C LYS A 35 -0.40 -6.45 -9.94
N VAL A 36 0.21 -5.32 -9.57
CA VAL A 36 -0.51 -4.09 -9.28
C VAL A 36 -0.60 -3.23 -10.54
N TYR A 37 -1.78 -2.73 -10.82
CA TYR A 37 -2.04 -1.82 -11.94
C TYR A 37 -2.56 -0.48 -11.41
N ILE A 38 -2.05 0.61 -11.96
CA ILE A 38 -2.52 1.97 -11.64
C ILE A 38 -3.17 2.55 -12.89
N ASN A 39 -4.46 2.89 -12.78
CA ASN A 39 -5.23 3.44 -13.91
C ASN A 39 -5.14 2.54 -15.16
N GLY A 40 -5.15 1.24 -14.95
CA GLY A 40 -5.12 0.25 -16.02
C GLY A 40 -3.74 -0.08 -16.58
N GLU A 41 -2.68 0.50 -16.02
CA GLU A 41 -1.32 0.23 -16.47
C GLU A 41 -0.50 -0.45 -15.38
N PRO A 42 0.35 -1.41 -15.75
CA PRO A 42 1.17 -2.11 -14.75
C PRO A 42 2.11 -1.13 -14.05
N LEU A 43 2.18 -1.24 -12.73
CA LEU A 43 3.09 -0.44 -11.94
C LEU A 43 4.44 -1.15 -11.87
N ASP A 44 5.51 -0.42 -12.18
CA ASP A 44 6.85 -0.96 -12.03
C ASP A 44 7.25 -0.90 -10.56
N GLU A 45 7.31 -2.06 -9.93
CA GLU A 45 7.66 -2.18 -8.51
C GLU A 45 9.05 -2.78 -8.31
N SER A 46 9.86 -2.81 -9.36
CA SER A 46 11.19 -3.46 -9.32
C SER A 46 12.17 -2.79 -8.35
N ALA A 47 11.91 -1.54 -7.97
CA ALA A 47 12.77 -0.83 -7.01
C ALA A 47 12.70 -1.42 -5.61
N TYR A 48 11.61 -2.12 -5.27
CA TYR A 48 11.41 -2.65 -3.93
C TYR A 48 10.85 -4.08 -3.88
N LEU A 49 10.46 -4.65 -5.01
CA LEU A 49 9.97 -6.03 -5.08
C LEU A 49 10.75 -6.86 -6.09
N ASP A 50 10.91 -8.13 -5.78
CA ASP A 50 11.43 -9.12 -6.70
C ASP A 50 10.34 -9.47 -7.73
N ASP A 51 10.73 -9.82 -8.96
CA ASP A 51 9.81 -10.20 -10.04
C ASP A 51 8.89 -11.36 -9.69
N THR A 52 9.34 -12.24 -8.78
CA THR A 52 8.59 -13.42 -8.41
C THR A 52 7.50 -13.16 -7.38
N VAL A 53 7.48 -11.96 -6.81
CA VAL A 53 6.48 -11.61 -5.79
C VAL A 53 5.12 -11.42 -6.43
N GLU A 54 4.11 -12.08 -5.88
CA GLU A 54 2.73 -11.92 -6.30
C GLU A 54 1.94 -11.16 -5.25
N THR A 55 1.15 -10.19 -5.70
CA THR A 55 0.31 -9.38 -4.83
C THR A 55 -1.15 -9.74 -5.06
N ASP A 56 -1.71 -10.53 -4.16
CA ASP A 56 -3.09 -10.98 -4.24
C ASP A 56 -4.01 -10.16 -3.35
N CYS A 57 -5.30 -10.16 -3.69
CA CYS A 57 -6.34 -9.57 -2.86
C CYS A 57 -7.22 -10.62 -2.18
N GLY A 58 -6.74 -11.83 -2.09
CA GLY A 58 -7.42 -12.94 -1.44
C GLY A 58 -8.29 -13.76 -2.38
N GLU A 59 -9.25 -13.19 -3.07
CA GLU A 59 -10.16 -13.98 -3.90
C GLU A 59 -9.97 -13.70 -5.38
N GLU A 60 -10.60 -12.68 -5.87
CA GLU A 60 -10.52 -12.33 -7.28
C GLU A 60 -9.88 -10.97 -7.46
N ASP A 61 -9.60 -10.64 -8.69
CA ASP A 61 -9.06 -9.33 -9.04
C ASP A 61 -10.00 -8.24 -8.56
N LYS A 62 -9.50 -7.40 -7.66
CA LYS A 62 -10.26 -6.28 -7.11
C LYS A 62 -9.76 -4.97 -7.66
N THR A 63 -10.65 -3.99 -7.68
CA THR A 63 -10.32 -2.63 -8.10
C THR A 63 -10.71 -1.67 -6.99
N PHE A 64 -9.79 -0.79 -6.66
CA PHE A 64 -9.98 0.24 -5.63
C PHE A 64 -9.85 1.61 -6.27
N THR A 65 -10.83 2.47 -6.05
CA THR A 65 -10.76 3.87 -6.50
C THR A 65 -10.40 4.73 -5.31
N VAL A 66 -9.23 5.36 -5.37
CA VAL A 66 -8.70 6.15 -4.25
C VAL A 66 -9.40 7.51 -4.21
N PRO A 67 -10.12 7.83 -3.11
CA PRO A 67 -10.77 9.14 -3.00
C PRO A 67 -9.77 10.29 -2.97
N GLU A 68 -10.25 11.48 -3.29
CA GLU A 68 -9.45 12.70 -3.13
C GLU A 68 -9.00 12.84 -1.68
N GLY A 69 -7.78 13.31 -1.48
CA GLY A 69 -7.21 13.49 -0.15
C GLY A 69 -6.80 12.20 0.54
N SER A 70 -6.85 11.07 -0.17
CA SER A 70 -6.58 9.75 0.39
C SER A 70 -5.50 9.02 -0.39
N TYR A 71 -4.99 7.96 0.23
CA TYR A 71 -3.91 7.15 -0.32
C TYR A 71 -4.17 5.66 -0.08
N PHE A 72 -3.69 4.82 -1.00
CA PHE A 72 -3.78 3.37 -0.90
C PHE A 72 -2.40 2.83 -0.53
N MET A 73 -2.32 2.12 0.60
CA MET A 73 -1.04 1.71 1.20
C MET A 73 -0.85 0.20 1.14
N LEU A 74 0.33 -0.23 0.73
CA LEU A 74 0.69 -1.64 0.73
C LEU A 74 2.00 -1.85 1.49
N GLY A 75 2.11 -2.99 2.16
CA GLY A 75 3.37 -3.45 2.70
C GLY A 75 4.19 -4.13 1.60
N ASP A 76 5.50 -4.09 1.71
CA ASP A 76 6.38 -4.72 0.72
C ASP A 76 6.34 -6.24 0.81
N ASN A 77 6.19 -6.79 2.02
CA ASN A 77 6.03 -8.23 2.18
C ASN A 77 4.59 -8.61 1.85
N ARG A 78 4.28 -8.70 0.56
CA ARG A 78 2.93 -8.84 0.04
C ARG A 78 2.21 -10.09 0.50
N GLU A 79 2.93 -11.14 0.84
CA GLU A 79 2.33 -12.41 1.28
C GLU A 79 1.76 -12.33 2.69
N ILE A 80 2.39 -11.56 3.59
CA ILE A 80 2.01 -11.51 5.00
C ILE A 80 1.53 -10.13 5.46
N SER A 81 1.71 -9.10 4.65
CA SER A 81 1.33 -7.75 5.05
C SER A 81 -0.17 -7.61 5.24
N LEU A 82 -0.56 -7.01 6.37
CA LEU A 82 -1.93 -6.59 6.60
C LEU A 82 -2.00 -5.12 6.20
N ASP A 83 -2.60 -4.84 5.07
CA ASP A 83 -2.58 -3.52 4.47
C ASP A 83 -3.94 -3.15 3.85
N ALA A 84 -3.96 -2.12 2.99
CA ALA A 84 -5.20 -1.58 2.43
C ALA A 84 -6.07 -2.61 1.72
N ARG A 85 -5.49 -3.71 1.25
CA ARG A 85 -6.26 -4.78 0.60
C ARG A 85 -7.29 -5.41 1.54
N TYR A 86 -7.05 -5.36 2.84
CA TYR A 86 -7.81 -6.09 3.84
C TYR A 86 -8.51 -5.20 4.87
N TRP A 87 -8.18 -3.90 4.93
CA TRP A 87 -8.78 -3.01 5.92
C TRP A 87 -10.20 -2.60 5.55
N LYS A 88 -11.03 -2.43 6.56
CA LYS A 88 -12.36 -1.85 6.40
C LYS A 88 -12.26 -0.37 6.02
N HIS A 89 -11.42 0.39 6.72
CA HIS A 89 -11.04 1.75 6.34
C HIS A 89 -9.83 1.65 5.40
N THR A 90 -10.13 1.35 4.15
CA THR A 90 -9.13 1.01 3.13
C THR A 90 -8.13 2.14 2.88
N TYR A 91 -8.61 3.39 2.85
CA TYR A 91 -7.82 4.53 2.42
C TYR A 91 -7.34 5.34 3.60
N ILE A 92 -6.08 5.77 3.54
CA ILE A 92 -5.46 6.59 4.57
C ILE A 92 -5.49 8.04 4.12
N THR A 93 -6.02 8.92 4.96
CA THR A 93 -6.07 10.35 4.67
C THR A 93 -4.82 11.05 5.18
N THR A 94 -4.62 12.29 4.73
CA THR A 94 -3.51 13.11 5.23
C THR A 94 -3.61 13.33 6.74
N ASP A 95 -4.83 13.37 7.28
CA ASP A 95 -5.03 13.53 8.72
C ASP A 95 -4.55 12.31 9.52
N ASP A 96 -4.58 11.13 8.92
CA ASP A 96 -4.09 9.90 9.55
C ASP A 96 -2.57 9.84 9.57
N MET A 97 -1.91 10.61 8.72
CA MET A 97 -0.46 10.64 8.63
C MET A 97 0.09 11.57 9.71
N LYS A 98 0.70 11.00 10.72
CA LYS A 98 1.23 11.79 11.84
C LYS A 98 2.46 12.60 11.47
N SER A 99 3.14 12.18 10.43
CA SER A 99 4.35 12.83 9.97
C SER A 99 4.50 12.50 8.49
N LYS A 100 4.95 13.49 7.72
CA LYS A 100 5.32 13.29 6.32
C LYS A 100 6.76 12.86 6.18
N GLU A 101 7.38 12.46 7.25
CA GLU A 101 8.76 12.03 7.23
C GLU A 101 8.88 10.66 6.57
N ILE A 102 9.81 10.59 5.65
CA ILE A 102 10.21 9.33 5.03
C ILE A 102 11.06 8.60 6.05
N LEU A 103 10.69 7.37 6.38
CA LEU A 103 11.44 6.57 7.34
C LEU A 103 12.71 6.01 6.69
N ILE A 104 13.83 6.15 7.39
CA ILE A 104 15.10 5.56 6.97
C ILE A 104 15.38 4.39 7.90
N ILE A 105 14.59 3.32 7.74
CA ILE A 105 14.76 2.09 8.50
C ILE A 105 15.09 0.99 7.51
N PRO A 106 16.17 0.21 7.74
CA PRO A 106 16.44 -0.94 6.87
C PRO A 106 15.24 -1.89 6.88
N LEU A 107 14.67 -2.14 5.71
CA LEU A 107 13.43 -2.92 5.59
C LEU A 107 13.58 -4.35 6.09
N HIS A 108 14.79 -4.91 6.03
CA HIS A 108 15.03 -6.26 6.54
C HIS A 108 14.81 -6.38 8.05
N MET A 109 14.77 -5.26 8.76
CA MET A 109 14.47 -5.23 10.19
C MET A 109 12.97 -5.19 10.46
N LEU A 110 12.16 -5.09 9.41
CA LEU A 110 10.70 -5.04 9.48
C LEU A 110 10.11 -6.20 8.65
N PRO A 111 10.23 -7.45 9.10
CA PRO A 111 9.82 -8.60 8.29
C PRO A 111 8.32 -8.60 7.96
N TRP A 112 7.52 -7.90 8.77
CA TRP A 112 6.08 -7.76 8.55
C TRP A 112 5.73 -6.61 7.59
N PHE A 113 6.69 -5.83 7.24
CA PHE A 113 6.48 -4.69 6.31
C PHE A 113 6.22 -5.19 4.90
#